data_323ca515fca540aea8ef3acb45a3a5a3
#
_entry.id   323ca515fca540aea8ef3acb45a3a5a3
#
_cell.length_a   1.000
_cell.length_b   1.000
_cell.length_c   1.000
_cell.angle_alpha   90.00
_cell.angle_beta   90.00
_cell.angle_gamma   90.00
#
_symmetry.space_group_name_H-M   'P 1'
#
loop_
_entity.id
_entity.type
_entity.pdbx_description
1 polymer ?
#
loop_
_entity_poly.entity_id
_entity_poly.type
_entity_poly.pdbx_seq_one_letter_code
_entity_poly.pdbx_strand_id
1 'polypeptide(L)'
;MSKKKESVHITLEQRQEDVRRSMIERLVAYRKGLGVSQKEIADALGVSRPNIGRFEKPDYNPTIDMVVKVADQLGLDVEINFIERKDK
;
A
#
# COMPACT_ATOMS: atom_id res chain seq x y z
N MET A 1 -29.61 5.19 -13.75
CA MET A 1 -29.18 5.25 -13.53
C MET A 1 -28.56 5.35 -12.94
N SER A 2 -28.55 5.49 -12.77
CA SER A 2 -27.98 5.68 -12.34
C SER A 2 -27.13 5.56 -11.89
N LYS A 3 -27.12 5.45 -11.91
CA LYS A 3 -26.54 5.39 -11.48
C LYS A 3 -25.63 5.49 -11.23
N LYS A 4 -25.67 5.63 -11.45
CA LYS A 4 -24.91 5.93 -11.26
C LYS A 4 -24.46 6.43 -10.63
N LYS A 5 -24.71 6.81 -10.41
CA LYS A 5 -24.45 7.46 -9.86
C LYS A 5 -24.19 7.52 -8.85
N GLU A 6 -24.56 7.30 -8.47
CA GLU A 6 -24.36 7.41 -7.53
C GLU A 6 -23.27 7.14 -6.94
N SER A 7 -23.16 6.55 -6.87
CA SER A 7 -21.90 6.23 -6.54
C SER A 7 -20.91 7.28 -6.66
N VAL A 8 -21.27 8.28 -7.11
CA VAL A 8 -20.36 9.35 -7.31
C VAL A 8 -19.82 9.91 -6.06
N HIS A 9 -20.44 9.63 -4.94
CA HIS A 9 -19.99 10.22 -3.69
C HIS A 9 -19.10 9.26 -2.93
N ILE A 10 -17.84 9.26 -3.29
CA ILE A 10 -16.84 8.51 -2.57
C ILE A 10 -16.36 9.35 -1.43
N THR A 11 -16.44 8.84 -0.21
CA THR A 11 -16.03 9.59 0.96
C THR A 11 -14.51 9.72 1.01
N LEU A 12 -14.06 10.68 1.80
CA LEU A 12 -12.62 10.82 2.01
C LEU A 12 -12.04 9.56 2.61
N GLU A 13 -12.74 8.96 3.57
CA GLU A 13 -12.27 7.72 4.18
C GLU A 13 -12.09 6.61 3.17
N GLN A 14 -13.02 6.51 2.23
CA GLN A 14 -12.89 5.50 1.19
C GLN A 14 -11.69 5.77 0.29
N ARG A 15 -11.44 7.04 -0.03
CA ARG A 15 -10.28 7.40 -0.83
C ARG A 15 -8.99 7.03 -0.12
N GLN A 16 -8.93 7.30 1.17
CA GLN A 16 -7.77 6.97 1.96
C GLN A 16 -7.56 5.46 2.00
N GLU A 17 -8.63 4.72 2.24
CA GLU A 17 -8.56 3.27 2.33
C GLU A 17 -8.15 2.66 0.99
N ASP A 18 -8.72 3.16 -0.10
CA ASP A 18 -8.41 2.62 -1.42
C ASP A 18 -6.94 2.81 -1.78
N VAL A 19 -6.38 3.98 -1.47
CA VAL A 19 -4.97 4.24 -1.76
C VAL A 19 -4.09 3.35 -0.92
N ARG A 20 -4.37 3.22 0.39
CA ARG A 20 -3.58 2.35 1.27
C ARG A 20 -3.63 0.92 0.79
N ARG A 21 -4.83 0.42 0.54
CA ARG A 21 -4.99 -0.98 0.15
C ARG A 21 -4.30 -1.27 -1.17
N SER A 22 -4.50 -0.41 -2.15
CA SER A 22 -3.89 -0.60 -3.46
C SER A 22 -2.37 -0.65 -3.35
N MET A 23 -1.80 0.26 -2.59
CA MET A 23 -0.36 0.33 -2.41
C MET A 23 0.17 -0.94 -1.75
N ILE A 24 -0.45 -1.33 -0.65
CA ILE A 24 0.00 -2.50 0.11
C ILE A 24 -0.15 -3.77 -0.72
N GLU A 25 -1.27 -3.92 -1.41
CA GLU A 25 -1.49 -5.12 -2.23
C GLU A 25 -0.41 -5.25 -3.30
N ARG A 26 0.00 -4.14 -3.88
CA ARG A 26 1.05 -4.19 -4.91
C ARG A 26 2.40 -4.58 -4.31
N LEU A 27 2.72 -4.04 -3.14
CA LEU A 27 3.98 -4.43 -2.47
C LEU A 27 3.97 -5.90 -2.08
N VAL A 28 2.85 -6.37 -1.54
CA VAL A 28 2.74 -7.77 -1.13
C VAL A 28 2.85 -8.69 -2.34
N ALA A 29 2.16 -8.35 -3.42
CA ALA A 29 2.23 -9.17 -4.63
C ALA A 29 3.65 -9.23 -5.17
N TYR A 30 4.35 -8.09 -5.15
CA TYR A 30 5.73 -8.05 -5.62
C TYR A 30 6.63 -8.89 -4.74
N ARG A 31 6.47 -8.76 -3.40
CA ARG A 31 7.26 -9.56 -2.47
C ARG A 31 7.06 -11.05 -2.70
N LYS A 32 5.80 -11.45 -2.82
CA LYS A 32 5.49 -12.88 -3.04
C LYS A 32 6.01 -13.37 -4.38
N GLY A 33 5.93 -12.52 -5.40
CA GLY A 33 6.44 -12.89 -6.71
C GLY A 33 7.94 -13.11 -6.72
N LEU A 34 8.67 -12.43 -5.84
CA LEU A 34 10.11 -12.63 -5.70
C LEU A 34 10.45 -13.79 -4.77
N GLY A 35 9.47 -14.36 -4.09
CA GLY A 35 9.72 -15.43 -3.14
C GLY A 35 10.33 -14.96 -1.83
N VAL A 36 10.21 -13.69 -1.51
CA VAL A 36 10.77 -13.11 -0.29
C VAL A 36 9.74 -13.21 0.81
N SER A 37 10.13 -13.72 1.97
CA SER A 37 9.23 -13.90 3.10
C SER A 37 9.13 -12.62 3.94
N GLN A 38 8.05 -12.54 4.73
CA GLN A 38 7.92 -11.46 5.70
C GLN A 38 9.10 -11.44 6.66
N LYS A 39 9.56 -12.63 7.06
CA LYS A 39 10.67 -12.74 7.99
C LYS A 39 11.95 -12.14 7.40
N GLU A 40 12.18 -12.41 6.12
CA GLU A 40 13.36 -11.86 5.46
C GLU A 40 13.35 -10.35 5.44
N ILE A 41 12.18 -9.76 5.14
CA ILE A 41 12.05 -8.30 5.17
C ILE A 41 12.28 -7.78 6.59
N ALA A 42 11.65 -8.44 7.57
CA ALA A 42 11.78 -8.00 8.96
C ALA A 42 13.23 -8.05 9.43
N ASP A 43 13.93 -9.14 9.12
CA ASP A 43 15.32 -9.28 9.51
C ASP A 43 16.19 -8.21 8.86
N ALA A 44 15.96 -7.93 7.59
CA ALA A 44 16.75 -6.94 6.87
C ALA A 44 16.53 -5.54 7.43
N LEU A 45 15.33 -5.24 7.89
CA LEU A 45 14.99 -3.92 8.40
C LEU A 45 15.22 -3.79 9.92
N GLY A 46 15.55 -4.90 10.58
CA GLY A 46 15.76 -4.86 12.02
C GLY A 46 14.48 -4.70 12.81
N VAL A 47 13.37 -5.18 12.28
CA VAL A 47 12.08 -5.11 12.97
C VAL A 47 11.55 -6.52 13.17
N SER A 48 10.51 -6.67 13.96
CA SER A 48 9.92 -7.98 14.18
C SER A 48 9.04 -8.37 13.00
N ARG A 49 8.91 -9.69 12.78
CA ARG A 49 8.06 -10.18 11.72
C ARG A 49 6.60 -9.74 11.91
N PRO A 50 6.03 -9.74 13.12
CA PRO A 50 4.67 -9.22 13.29
C PRO A 50 4.52 -7.77 12.85
N ASN A 51 5.57 -6.95 12.91
CA ASN A 51 5.49 -5.58 12.41
C ASN A 51 5.29 -5.58 10.90
N ILE A 52 5.97 -6.47 10.19
CA ILE A 52 5.78 -6.58 8.74
C ILE A 52 4.37 -7.12 8.46
N GLY A 53 3.90 -8.08 9.26
CA GLY A 53 2.55 -8.59 9.11
C GLY A 53 1.50 -7.50 9.24
N ARG A 54 1.67 -6.61 10.22
CA ARG A 54 0.76 -5.48 10.38
C ARG A 54 0.85 -4.51 9.22
N PHE A 55 2.07 -4.23 8.77
CA PHE A 55 2.31 -3.35 7.64
C PHE A 55 1.55 -3.82 6.40
N GLU A 56 1.44 -5.13 6.22
CA GLU A 56 0.81 -5.69 5.02
C GLU A 56 -0.70 -5.81 5.12
N LYS A 57 -1.30 -5.40 6.23
CA LYS A 57 -2.75 -5.47 6.35
C LYS A 57 -3.40 -4.28 5.65
N PRO A 58 -4.53 -4.51 4.98
CA PRO A 58 -5.16 -3.43 4.20
C PRO A 58 -5.61 -2.24 5.03
N ASP A 59 -5.90 -2.45 6.30
CA ASP A 59 -6.39 -1.38 7.17
C ASP A 59 -5.28 -0.69 7.96
N TYR A 60 -4.05 -1.09 7.76
CA TYR A 60 -2.92 -0.44 8.42
C TYR A 60 -2.57 0.85 7.68
N ASN A 61 -2.14 1.85 8.43
CA ASN A 61 -1.75 3.13 7.85
C ASN A 61 -0.24 3.32 8.01
N PRO A 62 0.55 2.86 7.04
CA PRO A 62 2.00 2.93 7.14
C PRO A 62 2.49 4.36 6.90
N THR A 63 3.68 4.64 7.42
CA THR A 63 4.35 5.89 7.09
C THR A 63 5.00 5.75 5.71
N ILE A 64 5.24 6.89 5.08
CA ILE A 64 5.97 6.91 3.82
C ILE A 64 7.35 6.28 4.01
N ASP A 65 8.01 6.60 5.11
CA ASP A 65 9.35 6.06 5.35
C ASP A 65 9.34 4.54 5.38
N MET A 66 8.35 3.95 6.03
CA MET A 66 8.26 2.49 6.09
C MET A 66 8.01 1.89 4.71
N VAL A 67 7.14 2.54 3.92
CA VAL A 67 6.88 2.10 2.56
C VAL A 67 8.17 2.08 1.75
N VAL A 68 8.96 3.14 1.86
CA VAL A 68 10.22 3.23 1.12
C VAL A 68 11.20 2.17 1.59
N LYS A 69 11.27 1.93 2.91
CA LYS A 69 12.17 0.89 3.43
C LYS A 69 11.82 -0.48 2.91
N VAL A 70 10.54 -0.83 2.91
CA VAL A 70 10.12 -2.14 2.41
C VAL A 70 10.37 -2.24 0.92
N ALA A 71 10.01 -1.20 0.17
CA ALA A 71 10.22 -1.18 -1.28
C ALA A 71 11.70 -1.35 -1.60
N ASP A 72 12.57 -0.70 -0.85
CA ASP A 72 14.01 -0.78 -1.07
C ASP A 72 14.50 -2.23 -0.96
N GLN A 73 13.97 -2.97 0.01
CA GLN A 73 14.36 -4.37 0.19
C GLN A 73 13.88 -5.24 -0.97
N LEU A 74 12.91 -4.76 -1.73
CA LEU A 74 12.40 -5.49 -2.90
C LEU A 74 13.01 -4.98 -4.20
N GLY A 75 13.95 -4.04 -4.11
CA GLY A 75 14.57 -3.46 -5.30
C GLY A 75 13.69 -2.49 -6.04
N LEU A 76 12.76 -1.87 -5.32
CA LEU A 76 11.81 -0.94 -5.92
C LEU A 76 12.07 0.48 -5.47
N ASP A 77 11.94 1.40 -6.41
CA ASP A 77 11.83 2.82 -6.08
C ASP A 77 10.37 3.18 -5.90
N VAL A 78 10.12 4.19 -5.08
CA VAL A 78 8.76 4.65 -4.82
C VAL A 78 8.59 6.02 -5.45
N GLU A 79 7.52 6.16 -6.20
CA GLU A 79 7.15 7.43 -6.79
C GLU A 79 5.68 7.67 -6.51
N ILE A 80 5.35 8.89 -6.11
CA ILE A 80 3.98 9.24 -5.79
C ILE A 80 3.51 10.28 -6.79
N ASN A 81 2.41 9.96 -7.47
CA ASN A 81 1.83 10.83 -8.46
C ASN A 81 0.43 11.25 -8.05
N PHE A 82 0.11 12.50 -8.33
CA PHE A 82 -1.24 13.00 -8.09
C PHE A 82 -1.95 13.13 -9.43
N ILE A 83 -3.19 12.69 -9.45
CA ILE A 83 -4.00 12.68 -10.66
C ILE A 83 -5.10 13.71 -10.50
N GLU A 84 -5.15 14.64 -11.42
CA GLU A 84 -6.19 15.67 -11.39
C GLU A 84 -7.53 15.05 -11.78
N ARG A 85 -8.57 15.36 -10.98
CA ARG A 85 -9.91 14.88 -11.31
C ARG A 85 -10.49 15.70 -12.43
N LYS A 86 -11.13 15.01 -13.36
CA LYS A 86 -11.71 15.69 -14.49
C LYS A 86 -13.01 16.37 -14.17
N ASP A 87 -13.78 15.75 -13.31
CA ASP A 87 -15.14 16.20 -13.06
C ASP A 87 -15.25 17.05 -11.83
N LYS A 88 -14.18 17.66 -11.41
CA LYS A 88 -14.25 18.42 -10.23
C LYS A 88 -14.93 19.78 -10.38
#